data_196a0d6d0cb2c10013964c559a2aa1da
#
_entry.id   196a0d6d0cb2c10013964c559a2aa1da
#
_cell.length_a   1.000
_cell.length_b   1.000
_cell.length_c   1.000
_cell.angle_alpha   90.00
_cell.angle_beta   90.00
_cell.angle_gamma   90.00
#
_symmetry.space_group_name_H-M   'P 1'
#
loop_
_entity.id
_entity.type
_entity.pdbx_description
1 polymer ?
#
loop_
_entity_poly.entity_id
_entity_poly.type
_entity_poly.pdbx_seq_one_letter_code
_entity_poly.pdbx_strand_id
1 'polypeptide(L)'
;GGYYIPQPQFSLHFGYGHPFRIRVRPAMYMGYPRFMYGGFSFILVDPWPEYWANDWYEADDVYVEYDDGYYLHNLRHPGARIAISVVF
;
A
#
# COMPACT_ATOMS: atom_id res chain seq x y z
N GLY A 1 -14.01 8.57 8.52
CA GLY A 1 -12.79 9.08 8.05
C GLY A 1 -11.60 8.22 8.38
N GLY A 2 -10.58 8.44 7.70
CA GLY A 2 -9.32 7.75 7.92
C GLY A 2 -8.32 8.63 8.64
N TYR A 3 -7.21 8.03 8.98
CA TYR A 3 -6.08 8.74 9.54
C TYR A 3 -5.24 9.30 8.40
N TYR A 4 -4.71 10.52 8.60
CA TYR A 4 -3.82 11.14 7.62
C TYR A 4 -2.39 11.11 8.14
N ILE A 5 -1.49 10.62 7.30
CA ILE A 5 -0.07 10.61 7.61
C ILE A 5 0.44 12.06 7.55
N PRO A 6 1.12 12.56 8.58
CA PRO A 6 1.69 13.91 8.52
C PRO A 6 2.59 14.08 7.30
N GLN A 7 2.47 15.22 6.62
CA GLN A 7 3.17 15.47 5.35
C GLN A 7 4.68 15.24 5.42
N PRO A 8 5.40 15.69 6.45
CA PRO A 8 6.83 15.41 6.48
C PRO A 8 7.17 13.93 6.53
N GLN A 9 6.37 13.14 7.25
CA GLN A 9 6.57 11.69 7.32
C GLN A 9 6.18 11.01 6.01
N PHE A 10 5.10 11.47 5.38
CA PHE A 10 4.71 10.94 4.09
C PHE A 10 5.81 11.13 3.05
N SER A 11 6.39 12.31 3.01
CA SER A 11 7.44 12.63 2.03
C SER A 11 8.71 11.80 2.21
N LEU A 12 8.98 11.32 3.43
CA LEU A 12 10.17 10.52 3.69
C LEU A 12 10.06 9.09 3.16
N HIS A 13 8.85 8.50 3.20
CA HIS A 13 8.70 7.06 2.97
C HIS A 13 7.76 6.71 1.83
N PHE A 14 6.95 7.65 1.38
CA PHE A 14 5.84 7.34 0.47
C PHE A 14 5.89 8.22 -0.76
N GLY A 15 4.93 8.01 -1.66
CA GLY A 15 4.86 8.70 -2.93
C GLY A 15 5.59 7.97 -4.03
N TYR A 16 5.41 8.45 -5.25
CA TYR A 16 5.96 7.82 -6.46
C TYR A 16 7.48 7.67 -6.41
N GLY A 17 8.18 8.60 -5.78
CA GLY A 17 9.64 8.58 -5.70
C GLY A 17 10.20 7.61 -4.65
N HIS A 18 9.33 6.92 -3.89
CA HIS A 18 9.76 6.05 -2.80
C HIS A 18 9.13 4.67 -2.90
N PRO A 19 9.46 3.89 -3.96
CA PRO A 19 8.96 2.54 -4.05
C PRO A 19 9.61 1.64 -3.01
N PHE A 20 8.88 0.61 -2.62
CA PHE A 20 9.37 -0.36 -1.65
C PHE A 20 8.77 -1.73 -1.95
N ARG A 21 9.27 -2.76 -1.28
CA ARG A 21 8.69 -4.09 -1.32
C ARG A 21 8.14 -4.42 0.06
N ILE A 22 6.94 -4.99 0.09
CA ILE A 22 6.31 -5.38 1.34
C ILE A 22 7.06 -6.54 1.97
N ARG A 23 7.48 -7.53 1.17
CA ARG A 23 8.33 -8.68 1.51
C ARG A 23 7.65 -9.77 2.30
N VAL A 24 6.53 -9.48 2.96
CA VAL A 24 5.78 -10.43 3.75
C VAL A 24 4.36 -10.46 3.22
N ARG A 25 3.76 -11.64 3.13
CA ARG A 25 2.37 -11.73 2.71
C ARG A 25 1.50 -10.90 3.67
N PRO A 26 0.67 -9.98 3.14
CA PRO A 26 -0.25 -9.23 4.00
C PRO A 26 -1.16 -10.18 4.78
N ALA A 27 -1.18 -10.04 6.10
CA ALA A 27 -1.96 -10.89 6.99
C ALA A 27 -3.32 -10.26 7.25
N MET A 28 -4.34 -11.08 7.44
CA MET A 28 -5.68 -10.57 7.70
C MET A 28 -5.75 -9.81 9.02
N TYR A 29 -6.36 -8.65 8.99
CA TYR A 29 -6.58 -7.79 10.14
C TYR A 29 -7.97 -7.18 10.00
N MET A 30 -8.88 -7.53 10.92
CA MET A 30 -10.27 -7.05 10.91
C MET A 30 -10.95 -7.24 9.55
N GLY A 31 -10.67 -8.38 8.90
CA GLY A 31 -11.31 -8.73 7.64
C GLY A 31 -10.59 -8.22 6.38
N TYR A 32 -9.45 -7.53 6.53
CA TYR A 32 -8.70 -6.98 5.40
C TYR A 32 -7.23 -7.38 5.48
N PRO A 33 -6.58 -7.62 4.33
CA PRO A 33 -5.13 -7.82 4.35
C PRO A 33 -4.43 -6.55 4.84
N ARG A 34 -3.40 -6.72 5.66
CA ARG A 34 -2.67 -5.60 6.25
C ARG A 34 -1.18 -5.74 5.97
N PHE A 35 -0.55 -4.62 5.66
CA PHE A 35 0.91 -4.55 5.61
C PHE A 35 1.38 -3.33 6.40
N MET A 36 2.67 -3.35 6.75
CA MET A 36 3.28 -2.25 7.51
C MET A 36 4.49 -1.74 6.76
N TYR A 37 4.63 -0.42 6.71
CA TYR A 37 5.81 0.21 6.14
C TYR A 37 5.92 1.63 6.65
N GLY A 38 7.18 2.10 6.82
CA GLY A 38 7.44 3.48 7.20
C GLY A 38 6.89 3.86 8.56
N GLY A 39 6.67 2.91 9.44
CA GLY A 39 6.08 3.16 10.77
C GLY A 39 4.57 3.19 10.78
N PHE A 40 3.92 2.89 9.66
CA PHE A 40 2.46 2.91 9.55
C PHE A 40 1.93 1.55 9.15
N SER A 41 0.68 1.31 9.53
CA SER A 41 -0.04 0.08 9.22
C SER A 41 -1.16 0.41 8.23
N PHE A 42 -1.27 -0.37 7.17
CA PHE A 42 -2.25 -0.15 6.10
C PHE A 42 -3.09 -1.40 5.90
N ILE A 43 -4.39 -1.21 5.69
CA ILE A 43 -5.26 -2.29 5.22
C ILE A 43 -5.58 -2.06 3.74
N LEU A 44 -5.70 -3.16 2.99
CA LEU A 44 -6.13 -3.13 1.60
C LEU A 44 -7.64 -3.17 1.60
N VAL A 45 -8.27 -2.03 1.28
CA VAL A 45 -9.73 -1.92 1.26
C VAL A 45 -10.30 -2.65 0.04
N ASP A 46 -9.62 -2.54 -1.09
CA ASP A 46 -9.97 -3.28 -2.30
C ASP A 46 -9.13 -4.54 -2.41
N PRO A 47 -9.65 -5.60 -3.03
CA PRO A 47 -8.81 -6.75 -3.34
C PRO A 47 -7.80 -6.38 -4.41
N TRP A 48 -6.61 -7.01 -4.38
CA TRP A 48 -5.67 -6.81 -5.48
C TRP A 48 -6.15 -7.55 -6.72
N PRO A 49 -5.80 -7.03 -7.91
CA PRO A 49 -6.25 -7.64 -9.16
C PRO A 49 -5.76 -9.08 -9.32
N GLU A 50 -6.58 -9.92 -9.91
CA GLU A 50 -6.23 -11.32 -10.11
C GLU A 50 -5.00 -11.51 -11.01
N TYR A 51 -4.73 -10.54 -11.89
CA TYR A 51 -3.58 -10.62 -12.79
C TYR A 51 -2.25 -10.25 -12.13
N TRP A 52 -2.26 -9.77 -10.86
CA TRP A 52 -1.02 -9.63 -10.11
C TRP A 52 -0.52 -11.04 -9.76
N ALA A 53 0.80 -11.23 -9.77
CA ALA A 53 1.38 -12.52 -9.38
C ALA A 53 1.02 -12.85 -7.94
N ASN A 54 0.90 -14.13 -7.62
CA ASN A 54 0.55 -14.56 -6.27
C ASN A 54 1.55 -14.07 -5.21
N ASP A 55 2.80 -13.85 -5.61
CA ASP A 55 3.87 -13.37 -4.72
C ASP A 55 4.21 -11.90 -4.97
N TRP A 56 3.26 -11.11 -5.46
CA TRP A 56 3.53 -9.70 -5.79
C TRP A 56 4.15 -8.92 -4.63
N TYR A 57 3.79 -9.27 -3.39
CA TYR A 57 4.29 -8.56 -2.22
C TYR A 57 5.80 -8.80 -2.01
N GLU A 58 6.36 -9.86 -2.56
CA GLU A 58 7.80 -10.13 -2.54
C GLU A 58 8.50 -9.69 -3.82
N ALA A 59 7.85 -9.86 -4.96
CA ALA A 59 8.50 -9.73 -6.26
C ALA A 59 8.40 -8.33 -6.84
N ASP A 60 7.40 -7.55 -6.46
CA ASP A 60 7.09 -6.28 -7.12
C ASP A 60 7.37 -5.09 -6.22
N ASP A 61 7.88 -4.01 -6.83
CA ASP A 61 7.99 -2.73 -6.16
C ASP A 61 6.64 -2.02 -6.17
N VAL A 62 6.26 -1.46 -5.03
CA VAL A 62 5.00 -0.75 -4.86
C VAL A 62 5.27 0.63 -4.27
N TYR A 63 4.32 1.55 -4.38
CA TYR A 63 4.39 2.82 -3.68
C TYR A 63 2.99 3.24 -3.25
N VAL A 64 2.94 4.11 -2.25
CA VAL A 64 1.69 4.66 -1.72
C VAL A 64 1.53 6.08 -2.23
N GLU A 65 0.37 6.35 -2.83
CA GLU A 65 0.00 7.67 -3.31
C GLU A 65 -1.11 8.25 -2.46
N TYR A 66 -1.09 9.56 -2.24
CA TYR A 66 -2.24 10.26 -1.69
C TYR A 66 -2.91 11.07 -2.80
N ASP A 67 -4.17 10.75 -3.07
CA ASP A 67 -5.00 11.45 -4.04
C ASP A 67 -6.43 11.45 -3.49
N ASP A 68 -6.68 12.36 -2.54
CA ASP A 68 -7.95 12.43 -1.80
C ASP A 68 -8.30 11.08 -1.14
N GLY A 69 -7.27 10.38 -0.70
CA GLY A 69 -7.29 9.04 -0.14
C GLY A 69 -5.98 8.36 -0.45
N TYR A 70 -5.69 7.26 0.22
CA TYR A 70 -4.44 6.54 -0.01
C TYR A 70 -4.67 5.40 -0.98
N TYR A 71 -3.70 5.20 -1.88
CA TYR A 71 -3.75 4.14 -2.89
C TYR A 71 -2.40 3.45 -2.98
N LEU A 72 -2.45 2.14 -3.15
CA LEU A 72 -1.25 1.33 -3.40
C LEU A 72 -1.13 1.12 -4.91
N HIS A 73 0.03 1.44 -5.44
CA HIS A 73 0.39 1.22 -6.83
C HIS A 73 1.44 0.14 -6.93
N ASN A 74 1.33 -0.71 -7.94
CA ASN A 74 2.34 -1.71 -8.26
C ASN A 74 3.03 -1.29 -9.55
N LEU A 75 4.34 -1.10 -9.49
CA LEU A 75 5.10 -0.61 -10.66
C LEU A 75 5.06 -1.57 -11.84
N ARG A 76 4.82 -2.86 -11.59
CA ARG A 76 4.67 -3.84 -12.66
C ARG A 76 3.33 -3.69 -13.39
N HIS A 77 2.34 -3.07 -12.77
CA HIS A 77 0.99 -2.94 -13.29
C HIS A 77 0.50 -1.49 -13.15
N PRO A 78 1.06 -0.57 -13.93
CA PRO A 78 0.82 0.87 -13.69
C PRO A 78 -0.62 1.32 -13.96
N GLY A 79 -1.45 0.51 -14.60
CA GLY A 79 -2.83 0.89 -14.89
C GLY A 79 -3.81 0.66 -13.76
N ALA A 80 -3.37 0.12 -12.62
CA ALA A 80 -4.26 -0.20 -11.51
C ALA A 80 -3.77 0.42 -10.22
N ARG A 81 -4.71 0.81 -9.36
CA ARG A 81 -4.40 1.23 -7.99
C ARG A 81 -5.42 0.62 -7.04
N ILE A 82 -5.01 0.33 -5.83
CA ILE A 82 -5.85 -0.30 -4.82
C ILE A 82 -6.07 0.69 -3.69
N ALA A 83 -7.32 0.92 -3.32
CA ALA A 83 -7.62 1.77 -2.17
C ALA A 83 -7.10 1.11 -0.89
N ILE A 84 -6.38 1.88 -0.09
CA ILE A 84 -5.86 1.44 1.20
C ILE A 84 -6.23 2.46 2.27
N SER A 85 -6.14 2.05 3.52
CA SER A 85 -6.45 2.94 4.65
C SER A 85 -5.43 2.72 5.74
N VAL A 86 -5.05 3.80 6.41
CA VAL A 86 -4.13 3.72 7.55
C VAL A 86 -4.92 3.27 8.77
N VAL A 87 -4.37 2.31 9.51
CA VAL A 87 -4.98 1.80 10.74
C VAL A 87 -3.96 1.80 11.87
N PHE A 88 -4.46 1.69 13.08
CA PHE A 88 -3.62 1.62 14.28
C PHE A 88 -3.66 0.26 14.94
#